data_781d7b8fe6519e8491125c2c06655b1f
#
_entry.id   781d7b8fe6519e8491125c2c06655b1f
#
_cell.length_a   1.000
_cell.length_b   1.000
_cell.length_c   1.000
_cell.angle_alpha   90.00
_cell.angle_beta   90.00
_cell.angle_gamma   90.00
#
_symmetry.space_group_name_H-M   'P 1'
#
loop_
_entity.id
_entity.type
_entity.pdbx_description
1 polymer ?
#
loop_
_entity_poly.entity_id
_entity_poly.type
_entity_poly.pdbx_seq_one_letter_code
_entity_poly.pdbx_strand_id
1 'polypeptide(L)'
;MNDVIAKLTGHERIRAARQHIERTDEVTLARQAGLSAIPAPTGAETARAIRAAELFREAGLASVRIDEVGNVQGWIPTRTGVEQSAVAPVVLAAHLDTVFGPEVRVTVQRRGERLEGPGISDNARGLAALIAVAEALVRNRVPLAHPVLFAATVGEEGSGDLRGSKHLLNGNRDRLPRPVAFIALDGAGLERIVHRALGSKRYRATLRGPGGHSWAAFGVANPANAVGRAVALLADLPAKSDPRTTCAVVRLGGGIGLNSIPQEAWLDLDLRSEDAQALGQLDLTVRAALERAIDDENRRRVPGSPRLRLDVQLLGDRPSGATPRTHPLVQVAIAANRVLGKDGELVSASTDANIPISLGIPAIALGAGGRAGDAHLPTEWYDNAEGPLGVIRALYVTAAMAGVAD
;
A
#
# COMPACT_ATOMS: atom_id res chain seq x y z
N MET A 1 -7.70 -22.22 -16.04
CA MET A 1 -8.05 -21.56 -14.78
C MET A 1 -9.52 -21.59 -14.47
N ASN A 2 -10.42 -21.46 -15.46
CA ASN A 2 -11.87 -21.65 -15.23
C ASN A 2 -12.16 -23.01 -14.58
N ASP A 3 -11.52 -24.09 -15.04
CA ASP A 3 -11.70 -25.44 -14.47
C ASP A 3 -11.18 -25.54 -13.02
N VAL A 4 -10.12 -24.81 -12.68
CA VAL A 4 -9.58 -24.76 -11.30
C VAL A 4 -10.60 -24.12 -10.37
N ILE A 5 -11.16 -22.96 -10.74
CA ILE A 5 -12.18 -22.29 -9.94
C ILE A 5 -13.49 -23.10 -9.93
N ALA A 6 -13.90 -23.74 -11.04
CA ALA A 6 -15.07 -24.58 -11.07
C ALA A 6 -14.95 -25.79 -10.12
N LYS A 7 -13.82 -26.49 -10.12
CA LYS A 7 -13.53 -27.55 -9.14
C LYS A 7 -13.52 -27.04 -7.72
N LEU A 8 -12.85 -25.90 -7.48
CA LEU A 8 -12.77 -25.27 -6.17
C LEU A 8 -14.16 -24.95 -5.61
N THR A 9 -15.02 -24.31 -6.40
CA THR A 9 -16.38 -23.96 -5.97
C THR A 9 -17.30 -25.17 -5.78
N GLY A 10 -16.98 -26.29 -6.42
CA GLY A 10 -17.63 -27.60 -6.22
C GLY A 10 -17.21 -28.32 -4.94
N HIS A 11 -16.07 -27.98 -4.35
CA HIS A 11 -15.56 -28.63 -3.14
C HIS A 11 -16.43 -28.31 -1.92
N GLU A 12 -16.84 -29.34 -1.16
CA GLU A 12 -17.81 -29.21 -0.06
C GLU A 12 -17.37 -28.18 0.99
N ARG A 13 -16.12 -28.25 1.46
CA ARG A 13 -15.61 -27.35 2.50
C ARG A 13 -15.46 -25.91 2.02
N ILE A 14 -15.20 -25.69 0.73
CA ILE A 14 -15.18 -24.36 0.13
C ILE A 14 -16.59 -23.78 0.04
N ARG A 15 -17.60 -24.61 -0.30
CA ARG A 15 -19.00 -24.18 -0.25
C ARG A 15 -19.43 -23.82 1.16
N ALA A 16 -19.03 -24.62 2.15
CA ALA A 16 -19.30 -24.34 3.56
C ALA A 16 -18.61 -23.04 4.03
N ALA A 17 -17.36 -22.82 3.63
CA ALA A 17 -16.62 -21.58 3.91
C ALA A 17 -17.28 -20.35 3.27
N ARG A 18 -17.74 -20.46 2.02
CA ARG A 18 -18.53 -19.41 1.35
C ARG A 18 -19.81 -19.10 2.13
N GLN A 19 -20.60 -20.12 2.46
CA GLN A 19 -21.83 -19.95 3.25
C GLN A 19 -21.55 -19.34 4.64
N HIS A 20 -20.39 -19.66 5.24
CA HIS A 20 -19.98 -19.03 6.49
C HIS A 20 -19.79 -17.53 6.32
N ILE A 21 -19.08 -17.08 5.29
CA ILE A 21 -18.89 -15.66 4.97
C ILE A 21 -20.24 -14.96 4.77
N GLU A 22 -21.14 -15.56 3.98
CA GLU A 22 -22.47 -15.01 3.71
C GLU A 22 -23.31 -14.85 5.00
N ARG A 23 -23.26 -15.83 5.90
CA ARG A 23 -24.01 -15.77 7.19
C ARG A 23 -23.40 -14.85 8.23
N THR A 24 -22.10 -14.58 8.15
CA THR A 24 -21.38 -13.75 9.14
C THR A 24 -21.05 -12.34 8.63
N ASP A 25 -21.74 -11.89 7.58
CA ASP A 25 -21.49 -10.59 6.97
C ASP A 25 -21.67 -9.43 7.96
N GLU A 26 -22.72 -9.45 8.78
CA GLU A 26 -22.94 -8.47 9.84
C GLU A 26 -21.78 -8.44 10.87
N VAL A 27 -21.18 -9.58 11.16
CA VAL A 27 -20.00 -9.65 12.04
C VAL A 27 -18.79 -9.00 11.33
N THR A 28 -18.66 -9.20 10.03
CA THR A 28 -17.60 -8.57 9.22
C THR A 28 -17.77 -7.05 9.21
N LEU A 29 -18.98 -6.53 9.02
CA LEU A 29 -19.28 -5.09 9.11
C LEU A 29 -18.98 -4.52 10.50
N ALA A 30 -19.37 -5.22 11.56
CA ALA A 30 -19.09 -4.79 12.92
C ALA A 30 -17.57 -4.75 13.21
N ARG A 31 -16.82 -5.73 12.71
CA ARG A 31 -15.35 -5.74 12.79
C ARG A 31 -14.72 -4.58 12.03
N GLN A 32 -15.22 -4.29 10.81
CA GLN A 32 -14.78 -3.16 10.00
C GLN A 32 -14.96 -1.84 10.74
N ALA A 33 -16.17 -1.60 11.29
CA ALA A 33 -16.46 -0.42 12.08
C ALA A 33 -15.57 -0.33 13.34
N GLY A 34 -15.40 -1.45 14.07
CA GLY A 34 -14.56 -1.50 15.27
C GLY A 34 -13.08 -1.27 14.99
N LEU A 35 -12.54 -1.78 13.88
CA LEU A 35 -11.15 -1.55 13.49
C LEU A 35 -10.93 -0.10 13.03
N SER A 36 -11.84 0.45 12.22
CA SER A 36 -11.75 1.86 11.81
C SER A 36 -11.83 2.81 13.00
N ALA A 37 -12.64 2.51 14.01
CA ALA A 37 -12.77 3.34 15.22
C ALA A 37 -11.48 3.46 16.06
N ILE A 38 -10.49 2.60 15.83
CA ILE A 38 -9.17 2.67 16.48
C ILE A 38 -8.26 3.53 15.60
N PRO A 39 -7.84 4.74 16.01
CA PRO A 39 -6.91 5.55 15.26
C PRO A 39 -5.60 4.78 14.96
N ALA A 40 -5.14 4.84 13.74
CA ALA A 40 -3.90 4.20 13.31
C ALA A 40 -3.17 5.06 12.26
N PRO A 41 -2.69 6.26 12.64
CA PRO A 41 -1.83 7.03 11.75
C PRO A 41 -0.63 6.20 11.31
N THR A 42 -0.15 6.39 10.08
CA THR A 42 1.10 5.77 9.62
C THR A 42 2.23 6.03 10.61
N GLY A 43 2.84 4.97 11.13
CA GLY A 43 3.87 5.01 12.17
C GLY A 43 3.34 4.92 13.61
N ALA A 44 2.01 4.89 13.83
CA ALA A 44 1.38 4.79 15.15
C ALA A 44 0.25 3.74 15.18
N GLU A 45 0.47 2.59 14.54
CA GLU A 45 -0.53 1.54 14.32
C GLU A 45 -0.73 0.60 15.51
N THR A 46 0.05 0.71 16.58
CA THR A 46 0.15 -0.26 17.69
C THR A 46 -1.21 -0.67 18.28
N ALA A 47 -2.10 0.29 18.53
CA ALA A 47 -3.41 -0.03 19.14
C ALA A 47 -4.26 -0.90 18.21
N ARG A 48 -4.29 -0.59 16.91
CA ARG A 48 -5.03 -1.36 15.91
C ARG A 48 -4.36 -2.73 15.67
N ALA A 49 -3.03 -2.80 15.71
CA ALA A 49 -2.28 -4.06 15.60
C ALA A 49 -2.61 -5.02 16.76
N ILE A 50 -2.69 -4.53 18.01
CA ILE A 50 -3.11 -5.33 19.16
C ILE A 50 -4.51 -5.90 18.93
N ARG A 51 -5.47 -5.06 18.51
CA ARG A 51 -6.84 -5.52 18.22
C ARG A 51 -6.90 -6.53 17.07
N ALA A 52 -6.14 -6.31 16.01
CA ALA A 52 -6.02 -7.25 14.90
C ALA A 52 -5.44 -8.62 15.36
N ALA A 53 -4.45 -8.62 16.25
CA ALA A 53 -3.88 -9.84 16.80
C ALA A 53 -4.89 -10.62 17.65
N GLU A 54 -5.74 -9.93 18.42
CA GLU A 54 -6.86 -10.56 19.14
C GLU A 54 -7.84 -11.21 18.17
N LEU A 55 -8.28 -10.47 17.14
CA LEU A 55 -9.19 -10.98 16.11
C LEU A 55 -8.61 -12.16 15.32
N PHE A 56 -7.30 -12.18 15.08
CA PHE A 56 -6.62 -13.34 14.47
C PHE A 56 -6.71 -14.58 15.36
N ARG A 57 -6.53 -14.43 16.68
CA ARG A 57 -6.69 -15.53 17.64
C ARG A 57 -8.14 -16.00 17.72
N GLU A 58 -9.11 -15.08 17.77
CA GLU A 58 -10.54 -15.38 17.75
C GLU A 58 -10.97 -16.14 16.48
N ALA A 59 -10.35 -15.80 15.31
CA ALA A 59 -10.54 -16.51 14.05
C ALA A 59 -9.89 -17.91 14.03
N GLY A 60 -9.07 -18.25 15.03
CA GLY A 60 -8.43 -19.55 15.19
C GLY A 60 -7.10 -19.71 14.43
N LEU A 61 -6.44 -18.61 14.08
CA LEU A 61 -5.10 -18.68 13.50
C LEU A 61 -4.06 -19.12 14.53
N ALA A 62 -3.11 -19.94 14.09
CA ALA A 62 -1.99 -20.38 14.89
C ALA A 62 -0.82 -19.40 14.86
N SER A 63 0.06 -19.45 15.87
CA SER A 63 1.31 -18.67 15.94
C SER A 63 1.10 -17.16 15.73
N VAL A 64 0.01 -16.62 16.28
CA VAL A 64 -0.31 -15.18 16.16
C VAL A 64 0.71 -14.35 16.93
N ARG A 65 1.42 -13.47 16.23
CA ARG A 65 2.43 -12.58 16.78
C ARG A 65 2.36 -11.18 16.15
N ILE A 66 2.88 -10.21 16.87
CA ILE A 66 3.24 -8.89 16.35
C ILE A 66 4.76 -8.89 16.21
N ASP A 67 5.26 -8.54 15.02
CA ASP A 67 6.71 -8.48 14.77
C ASP A 67 7.33 -7.14 15.23
N GLU A 68 8.64 -7.01 15.07
CA GLU A 68 9.41 -5.85 15.55
C GLU A 68 9.08 -4.53 14.88
N VAL A 69 8.43 -4.54 13.70
CA VAL A 69 7.96 -3.32 13.03
C VAL A 69 6.47 -3.07 13.26
N GLY A 70 5.75 -4.02 13.87
CA GLY A 70 4.33 -3.90 14.21
C GLY A 70 3.37 -4.67 13.29
N ASN A 71 3.84 -5.44 12.29
CA ASN A 71 2.95 -6.32 11.53
C ASN A 71 2.35 -7.39 12.41
N VAL A 72 1.08 -7.70 12.20
CA VAL A 72 0.42 -8.85 12.82
C VAL A 72 0.46 -10.03 11.86
N GLN A 73 0.93 -11.17 12.33
CA GLN A 73 1.03 -12.40 11.55
C GLN A 73 0.25 -13.53 12.22
N GLY A 74 -0.38 -14.39 11.44
CA GLY A 74 -1.06 -15.58 11.91
C GLY A 74 -1.16 -16.63 10.79
N TRP A 75 -1.19 -17.91 11.13
CA TRP A 75 -1.02 -18.99 10.18
C TRP A 75 -2.19 -19.97 10.16
N ILE A 76 -2.51 -20.46 8.96
CA ILE A 76 -3.21 -21.73 8.80
C ILE A 76 -2.15 -22.77 8.39
N PRO A 77 -1.89 -23.80 9.21
CA PRO A 77 -0.94 -24.84 8.87
C PRO A 77 -1.48 -25.74 7.75
N THR A 78 -0.56 -26.46 7.09
CA THR A 78 -0.95 -27.52 6.16
C THR A 78 -1.54 -28.73 6.87
N ARG A 79 -2.29 -29.55 6.14
CA ARG A 79 -2.85 -30.81 6.64
C ARG A 79 -1.81 -31.82 7.14
N THR A 80 -0.59 -31.77 6.64
CA THR A 80 0.49 -32.70 6.97
C THR A 80 1.28 -32.34 8.21
N GLY A 81 0.97 -31.22 8.88
CA GLY A 81 1.71 -30.77 10.06
C GLY A 81 3.18 -30.42 9.77
N VAL A 82 3.54 -30.20 8.50
CA VAL A 82 4.89 -29.77 8.12
C VAL A 82 5.19 -28.42 8.77
N GLU A 83 6.36 -28.28 9.36
CA GLU A 83 6.81 -27.03 9.95
C GLU A 83 6.64 -25.86 8.95
N GLN A 84 6.08 -24.76 9.42
CA GLN A 84 5.74 -23.56 8.63
C GLN A 84 6.95 -23.00 7.85
N SER A 85 8.16 -23.30 8.30
CA SER A 85 9.41 -22.85 7.70
C SER A 85 9.88 -23.63 6.46
N ALA A 86 9.29 -24.79 6.16
CA ALA A 86 9.76 -25.68 5.08
C ALA A 86 8.98 -25.58 3.78
N VAL A 87 7.74 -25.10 3.81
CA VAL A 87 6.85 -25.04 2.64
C VAL A 87 6.54 -23.58 2.27
N ALA A 88 6.68 -23.25 0.99
CA ALA A 88 6.39 -21.93 0.46
C ALA A 88 4.90 -21.55 0.71
N PRO A 89 4.61 -20.46 1.43
CA PRO A 89 3.24 -20.09 1.76
C PRO A 89 2.54 -19.30 0.64
N VAL A 90 1.22 -19.23 0.75
CA VAL A 90 0.44 -18.13 0.17
C VAL A 90 0.29 -17.05 1.25
N VAL A 91 0.53 -15.79 0.90
CA VAL A 91 0.32 -14.65 1.79
C VAL A 91 -0.96 -13.93 1.42
N LEU A 92 -1.85 -13.73 2.39
CA LEU A 92 -2.99 -12.82 2.28
C LEU A 92 -2.76 -11.67 3.26
N ALA A 93 -2.75 -10.43 2.76
CA ALA A 93 -2.38 -9.25 3.56
C ALA A 93 -3.42 -8.13 3.45
N ALA A 94 -3.47 -7.25 4.45
CA ALA A 94 -4.18 -5.97 4.45
C ALA A 94 -3.45 -5.01 5.39
N HIS A 95 -3.38 -3.70 5.06
CA HIS A 95 -2.65 -2.77 5.90
C HIS A 95 -3.47 -2.24 7.08
N LEU A 96 -2.75 -1.90 8.15
CA LEU A 96 -3.31 -1.42 9.41
C LEU A 96 -3.49 0.09 9.44
N ASP A 97 -2.57 0.81 8.80
CA ASP A 97 -2.49 2.26 8.90
C ASP A 97 -3.51 3.00 8.03
N THR A 98 -3.61 4.28 8.28
CA THR A 98 -4.39 5.23 7.48
C THR A 98 -3.59 6.51 7.26
N VAL A 99 -3.96 7.27 6.23
CA VAL A 99 -3.37 8.60 5.94
C VAL A 99 -3.70 9.65 6.99
N PHE A 100 -4.64 9.38 7.90
CA PHE A 100 -5.12 10.37 8.87
C PHE A 100 -4.17 10.50 10.04
N GLY A 101 -3.70 11.75 10.28
CA GLY A 101 -2.86 12.08 11.42
C GLY A 101 -3.63 12.10 12.76
N PRO A 102 -2.91 12.26 13.88
CA PRO A 102 -3.50 12.25 15.21
C PRO A 102 -4.47 13.41 15.48
N GLU A 103 -4.45 14.45 14.66
CA GLU A 103 -5.35 15.59 14.70
C GLU A 103 -6.75 15.27 14.17
N VAL A 104 -6.91 14.19 13.39
CA VAL A 104 -8.19 13.79 12.85
C VAL A 104 -8.95 12.96 13.86
N ARG A 105 -10.10 13.46 14.30
CA ARG A 105 -11.00 12.70 15.16
C ARG A 105 -11.62 11.55 14.38
N VAL A 106 -11.28 10.33 14.74
CA VAL A 106 -11.88 9.14 14.16
C VAL A 106 -13.22 8.87 14.84
N THR A 107 -14.30 8.97 14.07
CA THR A 107 -15.66 8.65 14.52
C THR A 107 -16.35 7.85 13.42
N VAL A 108 -16.79 6.64 13.75
CA VAL A 108 -17.51 5.78 12.81
C VAL A 108 -19.01 5.89 13.06
N GLN A 109 -19.78 6.14 12.01
CA GLN A 109 -21.23 6.16 12.03
C GLN A 109 -21.77 5.06 11.12
N ARG A 110 -22.86 4.41 11.55
CA ARG A 110 -23.56 3.42 10.74
C ARG A 110 -24.96 3.92 10.39
N ARG A 111 -25.31 3.87 9.12
CA ARG A 111 -26.65 4.20 8.58
C ARG A 111 -27.12 3.05 7.69
N GLY A 112 -27.80 2.09 8.30
CA GLY A 112 -28.18 0.85 7.61
C GLY A 112 -26.94 0.03 7.24
N GLU A 113 -26.76 -0.23 5.96
CA GLU A 113 -25.60 -0.95 5.40
C GLU A 113 -24.39 -0.03 5.12
N ARG A 114 -24.57 1.28 5.26
CA ARG A 114 -23.51 2.26 5.05
C ARG A 114 -22.78 2.58 6.34
N LEU A 115 -21.46 2.57 6.27
CA LEU A 115 -20.54 3.01 7.31
C LEU A 115 -19.86 4.29 6.84
N GLU A 116 -19.68 5.27 7.73
CA GLU A 116 -19.01 6.55 7.45
C GLU A 116 -17.95 6.79 8.51
N GLY A 117 -16.73 7.15 8.10
CA GLY A 117 -15.64 7.47 9.00
C GLY A 117 -14.27 7.32 8.36
N PRO A 118 -13.23 8.00 8.90
CA PRO A 118 -11.88 7.97 8.39
C PRO A 118 -11.30 6.54 8.34
N GLY A 119 -10.79 6.09 7.19
CA GLY A 119 -10.19 4.77 7.02
C GLY A 119 -11.18 3.61 7.09
N ILE A 120 -12.50 3.88 6.89
CA ILE A 120 -13.53 2.84 6.97
C ILE A 120 -13.43 1.85 5.81
N SER A 121 -13.04 2.33 4.64
CA SER A 121 -12.81 1.52 3.44
C SER A 121 -11.33 1.22 3.29
N ASP A 122 -10.50 2.23 3.45
CA ASP A 122 -9.05 2.18 3.30
C ASP A 122 -8.35 2.31 4.68
N ASN A 123 -8.04 1.17 5.39
CA ASN A 123 -8.23 -0.19 4.91
C ASN A 123 -8.89 -1.07 5.97
N ALA A 124 -9.83 -0.52 6.79
CA ALA A 124 -10.56 -1.32 7.77
C ALA A 124 -11.41 -2.42 7.07
N ARG A 125 -11.86 -2.18 5.82
CA ARG A 125 -12.57 -3.18 5.02
C ARG A 125 -11.66 -4.34 4.65
N GLY A 126 -10.45 -4.07 4.14
CA GLY A 126 -9.47 -5.10 3.81
C GLY A 126 -9.10 -5.95 5.04
N LEU A 127 -8.90 -5.32 6.20
CA LEU A 127 -8.63 -6.03 7.46
C LEU A 127 -9.80 -6.91 7.90
N ALA A 128 -11.04 -6.42 7.83
CA ALA A 128 -12.22 -7.20 8.20
C ALA A 128 -12.39 -8.40 7.25
N ALA A 129 -12.17 -8.21 5.96
CA ALA A 129 -12.21 -9.28 4.96
C ALA A 129 -11.09 -10.31 5.18
N LEU A 130 -9.88 -9.88 5.50
CA LEU A 130 -8.75 -10.73 5.86
C LEU A 130 -9.13 -11.70 6.99
N ILE A 131 -9.72 -11.17 8.07
CA ILE A 131 -10.15 -11.92 9.24
C ILE A 131 -11.30 -12.88 8.87
N ALA A 132 -12.27 -12.43 8.08
CA ALA A 132 -13.41 -13.26 7.65
C ALA A 132 -12.95 -14.46 6.79
N VAL A 133 -11.97 -14.27 5.89
CA VAL A 133 -11.37 -15.37 5.12
C VAL A 133 -10.65 -16.35 6.04
N ALA A 134 -9.87 -15.86 7.03
CA ALA A 134 -9.19 -16.70 8.00
C ALA A 134 -10.19 -17.57 8.77
N GLU A 135 -11.21 -16.94 9.33
CA GLU A 135 -12.26 -17.63 10.11
C GLU A 135 -12.99 -18.68 9.26
N ALA A 136 -13.35 -18.34 8.01
CA ALA A 136 -14.04 -19.26 7.09
C ALA A 136 -13.18 -20.49 6.78
N LEU A 137 -11.89 -20.33 6.50
CA LEU A 137 -10.97 -21.42 6.22
C LEU A 137 -10.76 -22.33 7.44
N VAL A 138 -10.51 -21.74 8.62
CA VAL A 138 -10.26 -22.48 9.86
C VAL A 138 -11.49 -23.24 10.32
N ARG A 139 -12.65 -22.57 10.46
CA ARG A 139 -13.89 -23.21 10.96
C ARG A 139 -14.38 -24.32 10.08
N ASN A 140 -14.19 -24.22 8.78
CA ASN A 140 -14.60 -25.26 7.83
C ASN A 140 -13.48 -26.27 7.54
N ARG A 141 -12.32 -26.16 8.23
CA ARG A 141 -11.19 -27.08 8.12
C ARG A 141 -10.82 -27.36 6.66
N VAL A 142 -10.75 -26.28 5.85
CA VAL A 142 -10.40 -26.42 4.44
C VAL A 142 -8.99 -27.03 4.31
N PRO A 143 -8.85 -28.16 3.58
CA PRO A 143 -7.56 -28.84 3.50
C PRO A 143 -6.67 -28.16 2.46
N LEU A 144 -5.67 -27.40 2.92
CA LEU A 144 -4.76 -26.65 2.07
C LEU A 144 -3.44 -27.41 1.88
N ALA A 145 -2.91 -27.42 0.66
CA ALA A 145 -1.63 -28.02 0.31
C ALA A 145 -0.43 -27.10 0.71
N HIS A 146 -0.60 -25.78 0.54
CA HIS A 146 0.35 -24.79 1.01
C HIS A 146 -0.18 -24.10 2.27
N PRO A 147 0.69 -23.76 3.25
CA PRO A 147 0.29 -22.95 4.39
C PRO A 147 -0.14 -21.55 3.92
N VAL A 148 -1.06 -20.95 4.66
CA VAL A 148 -1.49 -19.57 4.39
C VAL A 148 -1.03 -18.70 5.56
N LEU A 149 -0.27 -17.66 5.25
CA LEU A 149 0.08 -16.58 6.16
C LEU A 149 -0.91 -15.44 6.00
N PHE A 150 -1.58 -15.09 7.07
CA PHE A 150 -2.38 -13.86 7.20
C PHE A 150 -1.50 -12.78 7.81
N ALA A 151 -1.41 -11.63 7.15
CA ALA A 151 -0.58 -10.52 7.59
C ALA A 151 -1.38 -9.21 7.61
N ALA A 152 -1.47 -8.58 8.78
CA ALA A 152 -1.89 -7.18 8.86
C ALA A 152 -0.63 -6.32 8.89
N THR A 153 -0.39 -5.55 7.83
CA THR A 153 0.86 -4.83 7.57
C THR A 153 0.82 -3.40 8.08
N VAL A 154 1.96 -2.84 8.46
CA VAL A 154 2.10 -1.45 8.91
C VAL A 154 2.76 -0.59 7.84
N GLY A 155 2.41 0.71 7.84
CA GLY A 155 3.11 1.71 7.03
C GLY A 155 2.94 1.47 5.53
N GLU A 156 1.75 1.09 5.08
CA GLU A 156 1.41 1.09 3.66
C GLU A 156 1.35 2.51 3.14
N GLU A 157 0.74 3.42 3.91
CA GLU A 157 0.40 4.75 3.48
C GLU A 157 1.57 5.74 3.52
N GLY A 158 1.51 6.70 2.62
CA GLY A 158 2.29 7.94 2.65
C GLY A 158 3.78 7.76 2.94
N SER A 159 4.21 8.26 4.08
CA SER A 159 5.60 8.20 4.56
C SER A 159 6.00 6.84 5.17
N GLY A 160 5.04 5.93 5.35
CA GLY A 160 5.30 4.56 5.81
C GLY A 160 6.06 3.72 4.78
N ASP A 161 5.91 4.06 3.50
CA ASP A 161 6.72 3.55 2.41
C ASP A 161 6.77 2.03 2.31
N LEU A 162 5.61 1.38 2.53
CA LEU A 162 5.45 -0.08 2.52
C LEU A 162 6.34 -0.80 3.56
N ARG A 163 6.60 -0.15 4.71
CA ARG A 163 7.53 -0.64 5.74
C ARG A 163 7.21 -2.06 6.18
N GLY A 164 5.92 -2.37 6.38
CA GLY A 164 5.46 -3.69 6.80
C GLY A 164 5.77 -4.77 5.76
N SER A 165 5.41 -4.56 4.51
CA SER A 165 5.70 -5.49 3.40
C SER A 165 7.19 -5.64 3.14
N LYS A 166 7.97 -4.55 3.20
CA LYS A 166 9.43 -4.59 3.11
C LYS A 166 10.03 -5.47 4.20
N HIS A 167 9.58 -5.31 5.45
CA HIS A 167 10.06 -6.10 6.58
C HIS A 167 9.65 -7.56 6.46
N LEU A 168 8.38 -7.83 6.13
CA LEU A 168 7.84 -9.19 5.99
C LEU A 168 8.63 -10.01 4.97
N LEU A 169 9.04 -9.42 3.84
CA LEU A 169 9.63 -10.13 2.71
C LEU A 169 11.17 -10.00 2.64
N ASN A 170 11.76 -8.90 3.10
CA ASN A 170 13.21 -8.66 3.07
C ASN A 170 13.88 -8.90 4.44
N GLY A 171 13.22 -8.48 5.53
CA GLY A 171 13.75 -8.59 6.89
C GLY A 171 13.70 -10.01 7.46
N ASN A 172 12.81 -10.84 6.93
CA ASN A 172 12.56 -12.21 7.41
C ASN A 172 13.03 -13.31 6.44
N ARG A 173 14.01 -13.04 5.57
CA ARG A 173 14.46 -14.02 4.54
C ARG A 173 14.81 -15.38 5.10
N ASP A 174 15.32 -15.44 6.33
CA ASP A 174 15.69 -16.69 7.00
C ASP A 174 14.50 -17.36 7.69
N ARG A 175 13.33 -16.72 7.76
CA ARG A 175 12.15 -17.19 8.51
C ARG A 175 10.92 -17.42 7.66
N LEU A 176 10.78 -16.71 6.53
CA LEU A 176 9.66 -16.84 5.60
C LEU A 176 10.17 -17.38 4.26
N PRO A 177 9.87 -18.66 3.91
CA PRO A 177 10.16 -19.18 2.58
C PRO A 177 9.51 -18.27 1.51
N ARG A 178 10.14 -18.20 0.33
CA ARG A 178 9.62 -17.39 -0.78
C ARG A 178 8.17 -17.76 -1.07
N PRO A 179 7.21 -16.85 -0.93
CA PRO A 179 5.80 -17.15 -1.13
C PRO A 179 5.47 -17.62 -2.54
N VAL A 180 4.53 -18.56 -2.65
CA VAL A 180 3.93 -18.99 -3.94
C VAL A 180 3.15 -17.85 -4.58
N ALA A 181 2.44 -17.09 -3.76
CA ALA A 181 1.67 -15.92 -4.15
C ALA A 181 1.51 -14.95 -2.97
N PHE A 182 1.40 -13.66 -3.28
CA PHE A 182 1.03 -12.61 -2.34
C PHE A 182 -0.24 -11.91 -2.83
N ILE A 183 -1.24 -11.78 -1.96
CA ILE A 183 -2.53 -11.17 -2.26
C ILE A 183 -2.74 -10.06 -1.24
N ALA A 184 -2.75 -8.79 -1.66
CA ALA A 184 -3.17 -7.69 -0.81
C ALA A 184 -4.67 -7.48 -0.92
N LEU A 185 -5.35 -7.24 0.20
CA LEU A 185 -6.71 -6.73 0.24
C LEU A 185 -6.64 -5.24 0.57
N ASP A 186 -7.10 -4.41 -0.36
CA ASP A 186 -6.88 -2.98 -0.30
C ASP A 186 -8.10 -2.22 -0.83
N GLY A 187 -8.80 -1.55 0.10
CA GLY A 187 -10.03 -0.82 -0.17
C GLY A 187 -11.24 -1.68 -0.54
N ALA A 188 -12.25 -1.04 -1.10
CA ALA A 188 -13.50 -1.65 -1.56
C ALA A 188 -13.45 -2.06 -3.04
N GLY A 189 -14.57 -2.66 -3.53
CA GLY A 189 -14.80 -2.97 -4.92
C GLY A 189 -14.51 -4.42 -5.30
N LEU A 190 -14.97 -4.79 -6.51
CA LEU A 190 -14.90 -6.16 -7.03
C LEU A 190 -14.17 -6.25 -8.37
N GLU A 191 -14.26 -5.25 -9.22
CA GLU A 191 -13.80 -5.34 -10.60
C GLU A 191 -12.28 -5.22 -10.71
N ARG A 192 -11.65 -4.35 -9.91
CA ARG A 192 -10.22 -4.05 -10.01
C ARG A 192 -9.36 -5.20 -9.53
N ILE A 193 -8.38 -5.57 -10.37
CA ILE A 193 -7.29 -6.50 -10.07
C ILE A 193 -6.00 -5.75 -10.35
N VAL A 194 -5.35 -5.30 -9.29
CA VAL A 194 -4.05 -4.61 -9.41
C VAL A 194 -2.98 -5.67 -9.63
N HIS A 195 -2.46 -5.77 -10.83
CA HIS A 195 -1.40 -6.70 -11.19
C HIS A 195 -0.10 -6.02 -11.60
N ARG A 196 -0.13 -4.68 -11.70
CA ARG A 196 1.02 -3.83 -11.96
C ARG A 196 1.27 -2.91 -10.77
N ALA A 197 2.48 -2.94 -10.27
CA ALA A 197 2.95 -2.06 -9.21
C ALA A 197 3.34 -0.70 -9.79
N LEU A 198 2.64 0.35 -9.41
CA LEU A 198 3.03 1.72 -9.72
C LEU A 198 4.18 2.13 -8.81
N GLY A 199 5.37 2.31 -9.38
CA GLY A 199 6.53 2.76 -8.63
C GLY A 199 6.49 4.24 -8.33
N SER A 200 7.12 4.63 -7.20
CA SER A 200 7.29 6.04 -6.85
C SER A 200 8.60 6.30 -6.12
N LYS A 201 9.19 7.48 -6.35
CA LYS A 201 10.28 8.04 -5.55
C LYS A 201 9.86 9.39 -5.01
N ARG A 202 10.03 9.58 -3.70
CA ARG A 202 9.68 10.82 -3.01
C ARG A 202 10.90 11.41 -2.40
N TYR A 203 11.11 12.71 -2.61
CA TYR A 203 12.30 13.43 -2.14
C TYR A 203 11.92 14.72 -1.44
N ARG A 204 12.72 15.08 -0.45
CA ARG A 204 12.89 16.47 -0.02
C ARG A 204 14.24 16.97 -0.52
N ALA A 205 14.22 18.02 -1.32
CA ALA A 205 15.41 18.77 -1.70
C ALA A 205 15.48 20.04 -0.86
N THR A 206 16.52 20.15 -0.03
CA THR A 206 16.77 21.30 0.85
C THR A 206 18.00 22.06 0.37
N LEU A 207 17.82 23.34 0.14
CA LEU A 207 18.88 24.26 -0.30
C LEU A 207 19.26 25.18 0.85
N ARG A 208 20.55 25.21 1.18
CA ARG A 208 21.10 26.06 2.26
C ARG A 208 22.07 27.07 1.72
N GLY A 209 21.98 28.31 2.26
CA GLY A 209 22.81 29.43 1.85
C GLY A 209 23.17 30.32 3.01
N PRO A 210 23.94 31.43 2.77
CA PRO A 210 24.40 32.32 3.82
C PRO A 210 23.27 33.09 4.52
N GLY A 211 22.18 33.38 3.81
CA GLY A 211 21.14 34.27 4.30
C GLY A 211 21.61 35.72 4.47
N GLY A 212 20.73 36.54 5.06
CA GLY A 212 21.09 37.92 5.40
C GLY A 212 19.96 38.93 5.18
N HIS A 213 20.24 40.19 5.51
CA HIS A 213 19.28 41.27 5.31
C HIS A 213 19.07 41.50 3.80
N SER A 214 17.84 41.54 3.34
CA SER A 214 17.49 41.58 1.90
C SER A 214 18.12 42.75 1.14
N TRP A 215 18.37 43.90 1.81
CA TRP A 215 19.06 45.03 1.23
C TRP A 215 20.60 44.92 1.41
N ALA A 216 21.08 44.73 2.63
CA ALA A 216 22.50 44.77 2.93
C ALA A 216 23.31 43.59 2.36
N ALA A 217 22.67 42.40 2.28
CA ALA A 217 23.25 41.19 1.72
C ALA A 217 22.75 40.89 0.30
N PHE A 218 22.19 41.89 -0.38
CA PHE A 218 21.72 41.68 -1.77
C PHE A 218 22.87 41.21 -2.67
N GLY A 219 22.57 40.13 -3.44
CA GLY A 219 23.57 39.52 -4.33
C GLY A 219 24.24 38.28 -3.77
N VAL A 220 24.05 37.92 -2.49
CA VAL A 220 24.43 36.57 -2.03
C VAL A 220 23.52 35.51 -2.68
N ALA A 221 24.03 34.28 -2.81
CA ALA A 221 23.23 33.18 -3.34
C ALA A 221 21.99 32.92 -2.46
N ASN A 222 20.81 32.91 -3.07
CA ASN A 222 19.53 32.87 -2.39
C ASN A 222 18.84 31.50 -2.58
N PRO A 223 18.66 30.71 -1.51
CA PRO A 223 17.97 29.42 -1.60
C PRO A 223 16.58 29.48 -2.22
N ALA A 224 15.78 30.53 -1.93
CA ALA A 224 14.44 30.68 -2.49
C ALA A 224 14.46 30.89 -4.00
N ASN A 225 15.42 31.66 -4.53
CA ASN A 225 15.59 31.82 -5.97
C ASN A 225 15.94 30.50 -6.66
N ALA A 226 16.83 29.72 -6.03
CA ALA A 226 17.21 28.42 -6.57
C ALA A 226 16.04 27.42 -6.53
N VAL A 227 15.21 27.41 -5.48
CA VAL A 227 13.95 26.64 -5.47
C VAL A 227 13.02 27.07 -6.60
N GLY A 228 12.82 28.38 -6.81
CA GLY A 228 12.01 28.89 -7.92
C GLY A 228 12.50 28.43 -9.30
N ARG A 229 13.84 28.42 -9.52
CA ARG A 229 14.45 27.89 -10.75
C ARG A 229 14.24 26.37 -10.89
N ALA A 230 14.42 25.62 -9.78
CA ALA A 230 14.17 24.18 -9.76
C ALA A 230 12.73 23.86 -10.14
N VAL A 231 11.75 24.56 -9.56
CA VAL A 231 10.33 24.39 -9.87
C VAL A 231 10.05 24.65 -11.35
N ALA A 232 10.61 25.73 -11.91
CA ALA A 232 10.44 26.04 -13.33
C ALA A 232 11.02 24.94 -14.23
N LEU A 233 12.25 24.46 -13.96
CA LEU A 233 12.87 23.39 -14.73
C LEU A 233 12.08 22.08 -14.63
N LEU A 234 11.54 21.77 -13.46
CA LEU A 234 10.74 20.55 -13.25
C LEU A 234 9.36 20.64 -13.90
N ALA A 235 8.74 21.82 -13.93
CA ALA A 235 7.45 22.06 -14.59
C ALA A 235 7.54 21.92 -16.11
N ASP A 236 8.71 22.20 -16.70
CA ASP A 236 8.98 22.09 -18.14
C ASP A 236 9.32 20.64 -18.57
N LEU A 237 9.40 19.68 -17.64
CA LEU A 237 9.65 18.28 -18.00
C LEU A 237 8.48 17.72 -18.80
N PRO A 238 8.75 17.03 -19.95
CA PRO A 238 7.68 16.51 -20.76
C PRO A 238 6.95 15.37 -20.03
N ALA A 239 5.62 15.46 -19.99
CA ALA A 239 4.79 14.35 -19.53
C ALA A 239 4.91 13.17 -20.51
N LYS A 240 5.16 11.97 -19.98
CA LYS A 240 5.16 10.72 -20.76
C LYS A 240 3.88 9.95 -20.49
N SER A 241 3.21 9.54 -21.57
CA SER A 241 1.95 8.77 -21.50
C SER A 241 2.18 7.26 -21.54
N ASP A 242 3.28 6.80 -22.17
CA ASP A 242 3.58 5.38 -22.32
C ASP A 242 5.11 5.14 -22.21
N PRO A 243 5.59 4.49 -21.13
CA PRO A 243 4.83 4.24 -19.89
C PRO A 243 4.46 5.57 -19.20
N ARG A 244 3.29 5.63 -18.60
CA ARG A 244 2.86 6.83 -17.86
C ARG A 244 3.87 7.14 -16.77
N THR A 245 4.46 8.34 -16.86
CA THR A 245 5.53 8.78 -15.98
C THR A 245 5.30 10.24 -15.61
N THR A 246 5.30 10.54 -14.32
CA THR A 246 4.94 11.87 -13.78
C THR A 246 5.96 12.38 -12.78
N CYS A 247 6.18 13.70 -12.77
CA CYS A 247 6.94 14.42 -11.76
C CYS A 247 6.08 15.57 -11.24
N ALA A 248 5.89 15.63 -9.93
CA ALA A 248 5.13 16.71 -9.30
C ALA A 248 5.95 17.33 -8.16
N VAL A 249 6.02 18.66 -8.14
CA VAL A 249 6.38 19.42 -6.94
C VAL A 249 5.12 19.50 -6.09
N VAL A 250 5.12 18.83 -4.93
CA VAL A 250 3.90 18.67 -4.11
C VAL A 250 3.87 19.63 -2.91
N ARG A 251 5.02 20.07 -2.44
CA ARG A 251 5.17 21.07 -1.38
C ARG A 251 6.45 21.87 -1.61
N LEU A 252 6.45 23.11 -1.16
CA LEU A 252 7.66 23.95 -1.11
C LEU A 252 7.56 24.95 0.04
N GLY A 253 8.70 25.42 0.53
CA GLY A 253 8.73 26.39 1.61
C GLY A 253 10.13 26.93 1.90
N GLY A 254 10.20 27.80 2.89
CA GLY A 254 11.44 28.42 3.37
C GLY A 254 11.28 29.90 3.72
N GLY A 255 12.28 30.45 4.40
CA GLY A 255 12.28 31.84 4.85
C GLY A 255 11.58 32.07 6.20
N ILE A 256 11.96 33.15 6.88
CA ILE A 256 11.48 33.49 8.22
C ILE A 256 10.96 34.93 8.34
N GLY A 257 11.20 35.78 7.33
CA GLY A 257 10.82 37.19 7.41
C GLY A 257 10.81 37.90 6.06
N LEU A 258 10.06 39.02 5.99
CA LEU A 258 9.83 39.75 4.74
C LEU A 258 11.08 40.54 4.25
N ASN A 259 12.03 40.85 5.13
CA ASN A 259 13.22 41.59 4.81
C ASN A 259 14.53 40.74 4.94
N SER A 260 14.41 39.42 4.82
CA SER A 260 15.51 38.47 4.98
C SER A 260 15.66 37.58 3.75
N ILE A 261 16.88 37.44 3.23
CA ILE A 261 17.25 36.36 2.34
C ILE A 261 17.28 35.09 3.19
N PRO A 262 16.55 34.03 2.83
CA PRO A 262 16.50 32.82 3.64
C PRO A 262 17.85 32.10 3.72
N GLN A 263 18.11 31.45 4.84
CA GLN A 263 19.23 30.50 4.97
C GLN A 263 18.88 29.13 4.44
N GLU A 264 17.57 28.82 4.37
CA GLU A 264 17.05 27.55 3.88
C GLU A 264 15.75 27.75 3.09
N ALA A 265 15.65 27.00 1.98
CA ALA A 265 14.42 26.78 1.26
C ALA A 265 14.39 25.33 0.75
N TRP A 266 13.21 24.75 0.59
CA TRP A 266 13.05 23.35 0.25
C TRP A 266 11.84 23.11 -0.67
N LEU A 267 11.87 21.97 -1.36
CA LEU A 267 10.73 21.43 -2.11
C LEU A 267 10.64 19.92 -1.91
N ASP A 268 9.41 19.41 -1.89
CA ASP A 268 9.08 17.99 -1.89
C ASP A 268 8.59 17.58 -3.27
N LEU A 269 9.06 16.41 -3.71
CA LEU A 269 8.84 15.85 -5.03
C LEU A 269 8.17 14.48 -4.92
N ASP A 270 7.20 14.21 -5.81
CA ASP A 270 6.62 12.88 -6.03
C ASP A 270 6.81 12.49 -7.50
N LEU A 271 7.67 11.50 -7.72
CA LEU A 271 7.96 10.91 -9.03
C LEU A 271 7.24 9.57 -9.11
N ARG A 272 6.53 9.31 -10.20
CA ARG A 272 5.83 8.04 -10.41
C ARG A 272 6.02 7.50 -11.81
N SER A 273 6.09 6.17 -11.93
CA SER A 273 6.05 5.48 -13.23
C SER A 273 5.54 4.04 -13.08
N GLU A 274 4.87 3.55 -14.14
CA GLU A 274 4.51 2.14 -14.29
C GLU A 274 5.69 1.26 -14.68
N ASP A 275 6.83 1.87 -15.01
CA ASP A 275 8.05 1.20 -15.48
C ASP A 275 9.27 1.62 -14.66
N ALA A 276 10.07 0.64 -14.22
CA ALA A 276 11.23 0.87 -13.35
C ALA A 276 12.34 1.65 -14.05
N GLN A 277 12.57 1.40 -15.35
CA GLN A 277 13.62 2.07 -16.12
C GLN A 277 13.23 3.54 -16.37
N ALA A 278 11.96 3.79 -16.71
CA ALA A 278 11.43 5.13 -16.90
C ALA A 278 11.49 5.94 -15.58
N LEU A 279 11.15 5.32 -14.44
CA LEU A 279 11.27 5.96 -13.12
C LEU A 279 12.73 6.29 -12.80
N GLY A 280 13.67 5.38 -13.06
CA GLY A 280 15.09 5.61 -12.85
C GLY A 280 15.63 6.75 -13.74
N GLN A 281 15.21 6.82 -15.01
CA GLN A 281 15.59 7.91 -15.91
C GLN A 281 15.01 9.25 -15.46
N LEU A 282 13.76 9.28 -14.99
CA LEU A 282 13.14 10.47 -14.42
C LEU A 282 13.91 10.95 -13.19
N ASP A 283 14.29 10.04 -12.28
CA ASP A 283 15.09 10.36 -11.08
C ASP A 283 16.40 11.06 -11.44
N LEU A 284 17.15 10.53 -12.41
CA LEU A 284 18.37 11.17 -12.90
C LEU A 284 18.11 12.56 -13.49
N THR A 285 17.03 12.72 -14.26
CA THR A 285 16.65 13.99 -14.87
C THR A 285 16.30 15.04 -13.80
N VAL A 286 15.55 14.64 -12.78
CA VAL A 286 15.17 15.51 -11.65
C VAL A 286 16.40 15.96 -10.86
N ARG A 287 17.33 15.06 -10.54
CA ARG A 287 18.57 15.40 -9.86
C ARG A 287 19.41 16.39 -10.66
N ALA A 288 19.57 16.19 -11.96
CA ALA A 288 20.27 17.11 -12.85
C ALA A 288 19.59 18.50 -12.89
N ALA A 289 18.25 18.56 -12.87
CA ALA A 289 17.51 19.82 -12.82
C ALA A 289 17.74 20.58 -11.50
N LEU A 290 17.77 19.87 -10.37
CA LEU A 290 18.08 20.47 -9.07
C LEU A 290 19.52 21.02 -9.03
N GLU A 291 20.50 20.27 -9.48
CA GLU A 291 21.90 20.69 -9.58
C GLU A 291 22.05 21.93 -10.49
N ARG A 292 21.41 21.91 -11.67
CA ARG A 292 21.40 23.06 -12.58
C ARG A 292 20.82 24.31 -11.95
N ALA A 293 19.71 24.19 -11.21
CA ALA A 293 19.05 25.31 -10.53
C ALA A 293 20.00 25.98 -9.52
N ILE A 294 20.75 25.17 -8.76
CA ILE A 294 21.73 25.65 -7.78
C ILE A 294 22.93 26.28 -8.47
N ASP A 295 23.45 25.67 -9.52
CA ASP A 295 24.59 26.21 -10.26
C ASP A 295 24.25 27.54 -10.92
N ASP A 296 23.03 27.69 -11.45
CA ASP A 296 22.54 28.95 -12.02
C ASP A 296 22.47 30.06 -10.97
N GLU A 297 22.03 29.77 -9.76
CA GLU A 297 22.03 30.73 -8.66
C GLU A 297 23.44 31.03 -8.16
N ASN A 298 24.28 30.02 -8.00
CA ASN A 298 25.67 30.16 -7.57
C ASN A 298 26.51 30.99 -8.57
N ARG A 299 26.24 30.94 -9.87
CA ARG A 299 26.90 31.76 -10.88
C ARG A 299 26.56 33.26 -10.76
N ARG A 300 25.39 33.59 -10.23
CA ARG A 300 24.89 34.97 -10.11
C ARG A 300 25.28 35.65 -8.81
N ARG A 301 25.86 34.90 -7.84
CA ARG A 301 26.24 35.45 -6.55
C ARG A 301 27.39 36.42 -6.67
N VAL A 302 27.48 37.39 -5.72
CA VAL A 302 28.62 38.28 -5.64
C VAL A 302 29.92 37.49 -5.35
N PRO A 303 31.06 37.85 -5.99
CA PRO A 303 32.33 37.17 -5.77
C PRO A 303 32.71 37.08 -4.30
N GLY A 304 33.24 35.94 -3.88
CA GLY A 304 33.66 35.71 -2.49
C GLY A 304 32.55 35.31 -1.52
N SER A 305 31.25 35.47 -1.87
CA SER A 305 30.18 34.99 -0.99
C SER A 305 30.06 33.46 -1.00
N PRO A 306 29.57 32.84 0.08
CA PRO A 306 29.37 31.40 0.15
C PRO A 306 28.43 30.89 -0.94
N ARG A 307 28.66 29.65 -1.40
CA ARG A 307 27.77 28.94 -2.36
C ARG A 307 26.62 28.30 -1.63
N LEU A 308 25.51 28.08 -2.35
CA LEU A 308 24.43 27.18 -1.90
C LEU A 308 24.93 25.75 -1.84
N ARG A 309 24.35 25.02 -0.90
CA ARG A 309 24.49 23.55 -0.77
C ARG A 309 23.13 22.91 -0.99
N LEU A 310 23.12 21.76 -1.66
CA LEU A 310 21.96 20.89 -1.85
C LEU A 310 22.06 19.67 -0.94
N ASP A 311 20.99 19.39 -0.26
CA ASP A 311 20.76 18.13 0.44
C ASP A 311 19.47 17.49 -0.15
N VAL A 312 19.57 16.24 -0.63
CA VAL A 312 18.44 15.50 -1.20
C VAL A 312 18.18 14.28 -0.35
N GLN A 313 17.14 14.36 0.45
CA GLN A 313 16.67 13.26 1.30
C GLN A 313 15.63 12.43 0.56
N LEU A 314 15.85 11.12 0.48
CA LEU A 314 14.84 10.17 0.02
C LEU A 314 13.80 9.97 1.14
N LEU A 315 12.54 10.27 0.85
CA LEU A 315 11.40 10.13 1.77
C LEU A 315 10.60 8.85 1.53
N GLY A 316 10.71 8.26 0.35
CA GLY A 316 10.06 7.02 -0.02
C GLY A 316 10.57 6.47 -1.33
N ASP A 317 10.64 5.13 -1.42
CA ASP A 317 11.04 4.39 -2.62
C ASP A 317 10.18 3.13 -2.75
N ARG A 318 9.17 3.22 -3.63
CA ARG A 318 8.28 2.11 -3.95
C ARG A 318 8.65 1.58 -5.33
N PRO A 319 9.04 0.31 -5.44
CA PRO A 319 9.43 -0.26 -6.72
C PRO A 319 8.23 -0.43 -7.66
N SER A 320 8.45 -0.32 -8.97
CA SER A 320 7.51 -0.72 -10.01
C SER A 320 7.78 -2.15 -10.50
N GLY A 321 6.79 -2.73 -11.17
CA GLY A 321 6.87 -4.05 -11.77
C GLY A 321 5.51 -4.60 -12.14
N ALA A 322 5.44 -5.86 -12.57
CA ALA A 322 4.17 -6.48 -12.89
C ALA A 322 4.17 -7.99 -12.66
N THR A 323 3.06 -8.52 -12.15
CA THR A 323 2.73 -9.93 -12.33
C THR A 323 2.13 -10.08 -13.73
N PRO A 324 2.71 -10.91 -14.63
CA PRO A 324 2.21 -11.04 -15.99
C PRO A 324 0.73 -11.39 -16.04
N ARG A 325 0.00 -10.81 -16.99
CA ARG A 325 -1.43 -11.12 -17.19
C ARG A 325 -1.70 -12.63 -17.34
N THR A 326 -0.78 -13.35 -17.95
CA THR A 326 -0.88 -14.82 -18.17
C THR A 326 -0.53 -15.64 -16.94
N HIS A 327 -0.02 -15.02 -15.86
CA HIS A 327 0.35 -15.74 -14.65
C HIS A 327 -0.87 -16.39 -13.99
N PRO A 328 -0.77 -17.63 -13.45
CA PRO A 328 -1.88 -18.34 -12.81
C PRO A 328 -2.63 -17.50 -11.76
N LEU A 329 -1.95 -16.75 -10.91
CA LEU A 329 -2.57 -15.89 -9.89
C LEU A 329 -3.54 -14.85 -10.50
N VAL A 330 -3.12 -14.16 -11.56
CA VAL A 330 -3.96 -13.16 -12.25
C VAL A 330 -5.14 -13.83 -12.93
N GLN A 331 -4.89 -14.97 -13.58
CA GLN A 331 -5.95 -15.74 -14.26
C GLN A 331 -6.97 -16.33 -13.30
N VAL A 332 -6.53 -16.76 -12.10
CA VAL A 332 -7.42 -17.22 -11.01
C VAL A 332 -8.28 -16.06 -10.50
N ALA A 333 -7.70 -14.87 -10.30
CA ALA A 333 -8.47 -13.70 -9.86
C ALA A 333 -9.55 -13.29 -10.88
N ILE A 334 -9.22 -13.30 -12.18
CA ILE A 334 -10.20 -13.07 -13.28
C ILE A 334 -11.30 -14.15 -13.28
N ALA A 335 -10.93 -15.42 -13.14
CA ALA A 335 -11.89 -16.51 -13.11
C ALA A 335 -12.79 -16.44 -11.86
N ALA A 336 -12.26 -16.06 -10.71
CA ALA A 336 -13.03 -15.86 -9.48
C ALA A 336 -14.07 -14.72 -9.65
N ASN A 337 -13.67 -13.59 -10.28
CA ASN A 337 -14.63 -12.52 -10.61
C ASN A 337 -15.77 -13.05 -11.48
N ARG A 338 -15.47 -13.78 -12.56
CA ARG A 338 -16.49 -14.31 -13.49
C ARG A 338 -17.49 -15.24 -12.80
N VAL A 339 -17.03 -16.13 -11.90
CA VAL A 339 -17.92 -17.02 -11.14
C VAL A 339 -18.85 -16.23 -10.21
N LEU A 340 -18.43 -15.03 -9.79
CA LEU A 340 -19.23 -14.11 -8.99
C LEU A 340 -20.08 -13.14 -9.85
N GLY A 341 -20.13 -13.35 -11.18
CA GLY A 341 -20.89 -12.50 -12.10
C GLY A 341 -20.28 -11.12 -12.34
N LYS A 342 -18.96 -10.99 -12.16
CA LYS A 342 -18.23 -9.72 -12.33
C LYS A 342 -17.12 -9.85 -13.38
N ASP A 343 -16.87 -8.76 -14.06
CA ASP A 343 -15.69 -8.63 -14.91
C ASP A 343 -14.47 -8.25 -14.08
N GLY A 344 -13.27 -8.67 -14.54
CA GLY A 344 -12.00 -8.30 -13.92
C GLY A 344 -11.29 -7.25 -14.74
N GLU A 345 -11.11 -6.06 -14.19
CA GLU A 345 -10.31 -4.98 -14.77
C GLU A 345 -8.87 -5.05 -14.26
N LEU A 346 -7.92 -5.22 -15.19
CA LEU A 346 -6.49 -5.24 -14.87
C LEU A 346 -5.96 -3.81 -14.83
N VAL A 347 -5.46 -3.39 -13.66
CA VAL A 347 -5.05 -2.01 -13.40
C VAL A 347 -3.66 -1.94 -12.76
N SER A 348 -3.11 -0.71 -12.73
CA SER A 348 -1.90 -0.34 -12.01
C SER A 348 -2.28 0.44 -10.75
N ALA A 349 -1.63 0.13 -9.61
CA ALA A 349 -1.70 0.94 -8.39
C ALA A 349 -0.45 0.73 -7.54
N SER A 350 -0.24 1.61 -6.55
CA SER A 350 0.82 1.45 -5.55
C SER A 350 0.19 0.90 -4.27
N THR A 351 0.56 -0.31 -3.90
CA THR A 351 0.01 -1.07 -2.77
C THR A 351 1.10 -1.94 -2.14
N ASP A 352 0.78 -2.68 -1.09
CA ASP A 352 1.66 -3.70 -0.52
C ASP A 352 2.17 -4.74 -1.54
N ALA A 353 1.45 -4.94 -2.66
CA ALA A 353 1.88 -5.82 -3.74
C ALA A 353 3.15 -5.35 -4.48
N ASN A 354 3.55 -4.08 -4.35
CA ASN A 354 4.75 -3.56 -5.01
C ASN A 354 6.01 -4.31 -4.58
N ILE A 355 6.14 -4.60 -3.29
CA ILE A 355 7.34 -5.24 -2.76
C ILE A 355 7.50 -6.67 -3.28
N PRO A 356 6.51 -7.59 -3.12
CA PRO A 356 6.67 -8.94 -3.66
C PRO A 356 6.85 -8.94 -5.18
N ILE A 357 6.15 -8.09 -5.95
CA ILE A 357 6.34 -7.97 -7.40
C ILE A 357 7.80 -7.65 -7.73
N SER A 358 8.41 -6.69 -7.04
CA SER A 358 9.82 -6.28 -7.28
C SER A 358 10.83 -7.38 -6.94
N LEU A 359 10.45 -8.29 -6.05
CA LEU A 359 11.25 -9.48 -5.67
C LEU A 359 10.99 -10.66 -6.61
N GLY A 360 10.16 -10.49 -7.65
CA GLY A 360 9.76 -11.55 -8.57
C GLY A 360 8.84 -12.58 -7.93
N ILE A 361 8.18 -12.25 -6.82
CA ILE A 361 7.12 -13.05 -6.21
C ILE A 361 5.80 -12.65 -6.88
N PRO A 362 5.02 -13.61 -7.40
CA PRO A 362 3.72 -13.30 -7.99
C PRO A 362 2.80 -12.62 -6.97
N ALA A 363 2.33 -11.41 -7.29
CA ALA A 363 1.46 -10.67 -6.39
C ALA A 363 0.38 -9.88 -7.12
N ILE A 364 -0.75 -9.67 -6.44
CA ILE A 364 -1.85 -8.81 -6.87
C ILE A 364 -2.43 -8.07 -5.66
N ALA A 365 -3.13 -6.95 -5.92
CA ALA A 365 -4.03 -6.38 -4.92
C ALA A 365 -5.49 -6.44 -5.42
N LEU A 366 -6.40 -6.66 -4.48
CA LEU A 366 -7.83 -6.83 -4.70
C LEU A 366 -8.61 -5.95 -3.74
N GLY A 367 -9.68 -5.31 -4.19
CA GLY A 367 -10.65 -4.71 -3.27
C GLY A 367 -11.41 -5.79 -2.49
N ALA A 368 -11.94 -5.43 -1.34
CA ALA A 368 -12.60 -6.37 -0.42
C ALA A 368 -14.14 -6.36 -0.51
N GLY A 369 -14.69 -5.98 -1.67
CA GLY A 369 -16.14 -5.91 -1.93
C GLY A 369 -16.78 -4.62 -1.43
N GLY A 370 -18.09 -4.49 -1.68
CA GLY A 370 -18.82 -3.28 -1.39
C GLY A 370 -18.51 -2.12 -2.33
N ARG A 371 -18.98 -0.93 -1.98
CA ARG A 371 -18.70 0.33 -2.65
C ARG A 371 -18.16 1.33 -1.66
N ALA A 372 -17.28 2.21 -2.10
CA ALA A 372 -16.73 3.25 -1.24
C ALA A 372 -16.51 4.55 -2.00
N GLY A 373 -16.33 5.62 -1.28
CA GLY A 373 -15.96 6.91 -1.81
C GLY A 373 -15.28 7.76 -0.76
N ASP A 374 -14.79 8.91 -1.22
CA ASP A 374 -14.08 9.87 -0.40
C ASP A 374 -12.84 9.29 0.31
N ALA A 375 -12.19 8.28 -0.29
CA ALA A 375 -10.95 7.73 0.25
C ALA A 375 -9.94 8.85 0.54
N HIS A 376 -9.22 8.76 1.67
CA HIS A 376 -8.29 9.78 2.17
C HIS A 376 -8.95 11.11 2.63
N LEU A 377 -10.29 11.15 2.70
CA LEU A 377 -11.01 12.28 3.31
C LEU A 377 -11.68 11.85 4.62
N PRO A 378 -11.85 12.75 5.60
CA PRO A 378 -12.58 12.44 6.84
C PRO A 378 -14.04 12.01 6.62
N THR A 379 -14.60 12.29 5.44
CA THR A 379 -15.95 11.92 5.00
C THR A 379 -15.99 10.56 4.31
N GLU A 380 -14.92 9.80 4.37
CA GLU A 380 -14.84 8.47 3.77
C GLU A 380 -16.00 7.59 4.18
N TRP A 381 -16.53 6.84 3.21
CA TRP A 381 -17.68 5.98 3.42
C TRP A 381 -17.53 4.63 2.74
N TYR A 382 -18.24 3.64 3.26
CA TYR A 382 -18.36 2.30 2.73
C TYR A 382 -19.84 1.87 2.72
N ASP A 383 -20.31 1.33 1.61
CA ASP A 383 -21.62 0.71 1.43
C ASP A 383 -21.45 -0.78 1.17
N ASN A 384 -22.17 -1.62 1.94
CA ASN A 384 -22.00 -3.07 1.90
C ASN A 384 -22.67 -3.76 0.70
N ALA A 385 -23.19 -3.02 -0.26
CA ALA A 385 -23.75 -3.59 -1.48
C ALA A 385 -22.74 -4.56 -2.14
N GLU A 386 -23.10 -5.85 -2.19
CA GLU A 386 -22.23 -6.93 -2.68
C GLU A 386 -20.91 -7.12 -1.85
N GLY A 387 -20.87 -6.61 -0.63
CA GLY A 387 -19.70 -6.71 0.25
C GLY A 387 -19.18 -8.12 0.45
N PRO A 388 -20.04 -9.13 0.77
CA PRO A 388 -19.62 -10.53 0.91
C PRO A 388 -18.90 -11.09 -0.31
N LEU A 389 -19.23 -10.63 -1.53
CA LEU A 389 -18.62 -11.14 -2.76
C LEU A 389 -17.11 -10.86 -2.83
N GLY A 390 -16.64 -9.73 -2.27
CA GLY A 390 -15.21 -9.42 -2.20
C GLY A 390 -14.46 -10.37 -1.27
N VAL A 391 -15.05 -10.70 -0.12
CA VAL A 391 -14.52 -11.67 0.83
C VAL A 391 -14.49 -13.08 0.21
N ILE A 392 -15.57 -13.48 -0.50
CA ILE A 392 -15.65 -14.76 -1.20
C ILE A 392 -14.61 -14.83 -2.34
N ARG A 393 -14.40 -13.73 -3.08
CA ARG A 393 -13.33 -13.66 -4.07
C ARG A 393 -11.96 -13.90 -3.44
N ALA A 394 -11.66 -13.23 -2.33
CA ALA A 394 -10.41 -13.40 -1.60
C ALA A 394 -10.24 -14.86 -1.12
N LEU A 395 -11.31 -15.49 -0.61
CA LEU A 395 -11.34 -16.91 -0.27
C LEU A 395 -10.97 -17.78 -1.48
N TYR A 396 -11.61 -17.57 -2.63
CA TYR A 396 -11.39 -18.39 -3.82
C TYR A 396 -9.96 -18.24 -4.36
N VAL A 397 -9.45 -17.01 -4.45
CA VAL A 397 -8.09 -16.77 -4.96
C VAL A 397 -7.06 -17.38 -4.01
N THR A 398 -7.22 -17.17 -2.70
CA THR A 398 -6.31 -17.72 -1.68
C THR A 398 -6.32 -19.26 -1.69
N ALA A 399 -7.50 -19.87 -1.69
CA ALA A 399 -7.64 -21.32 -1.68
C ALA A 399 -7.14 -21.98 -2.98
N ALA A 400 -7.38 -21.34 -4.14
CA ALA A 400 -6.87 -21.82 -5.42
C ALA A 400 -5.34 -21.78 -5.49
N MET A 401 -4.72 -20.73 -4.95
CA MET A 401 -3.26 -20.60 -4.93
C MET A 401 -2.61 -21.50 -3.88
N ALA A 402 -3.30 -21.73 -2.75
CA ALA A 402 -2.83 -22.67 -1.73
C ALA A 402 -3.03 -24.15 -2.10
N GLY A 403 -3.86 -24.42 -3.09
CA GLY A 403 -4.27 -25.77 -3.48
C GLY A 403 -5.18 -26.40 -2.42
N VAL A 404 -6.36 -26.87 -2.84
CA VAL A 404 -7.28 -27.63 -1.96
C VAL A 404 -7.09 -29.10 -2.27
N ALA A 405 -6.74 -29.89 -1.24
CA ALA A 405 -6.60 -31.33 -1.34
C ALA A 405 -8.00 -31.99 -1.26
N ASP A 406 -8.17 -33.13 -1.94
CA ASP A 406 -9.38 -33.94 -1.89
C ASP A 406 -9.64 -34.54 -0.50
#